data_02050f89497c227da94518a7faaad714
#
_entry.id   02050f89497c227da94518a7faaad714
#
_cell.length_a   1.000
_cell.length_b   1.000
_cell.length_c   1.000
_cell.angle_alpha   90.00
_cell.angle_beta   90.00
_cell.angle_gamma   90.00
#
_symmetry.space_group_name_H-M   'P 1'
#
loop_
_entity.id
_entity.type
_entity.pdbx_description
1 polymer ?
#
loop_
_entity_poly.entity_id
_entity_poly.type
_entity_poly.pdbx_seq_one_letter_code
_entity_poly.pdbx_strand_id
1 'polypeptide(L)'
;MAHHLYRIIFTPPRRKNKPLKPVTLCMGETDIEEMTYCGLCCLDCHGYTGKIADLARDLRKELRSVKYDKFAGAIVNTPFGKPFAHYDECYELLGAMVKFRCKKGCRNGGGPPFCKIRKCCQEKEISGCWECSEADVCKNLDFLKPVHGDAHLKNIRVIQKKGVDGF
;
A
#
# COMPACT_ATOMS: atom_id res chain seq x y z
N MET A 1 52.50 -17.51 -12.66
CA MET A 1 51.22 -17.56 -13.34
C MET A 1 50.21 -16.77 -12.47
N ALA A 2 49.87 -15.55 -12.88
CA ALA A 2 49.06 -14.63 -12.08
C ALA A 2 47.58 -14.85 -12.40
N HIS A 3 46.82 -15.33 -11.43
CA HIS A 3 45.34 -15.42 -11.54
C HIS A 3 44.73 -14.03 -11.40
N HIS A 4 44.29 -13.46 -12.52
CA HIS A 4 43.47 -12.24 -12.57
C HIS A 4 42.04 -12.63 -12.15
N LEU A 5 41.71 -12.35 -10.90
CA LEU A 5 40.33 -12.40 -10.40
C LEU A 5 39.55 -11.19 -10.95
N TYR A 6 38.75 -11.42 -11.97
CA TYR A 6 37.74 -10.45 -12.42
C TYR A 6 36.68 -10.25 -11.30
N ARG A 7 36.84 -9.16 -10.57
CA ARG A 7 35.87 -8.70 -9.63
C ARG A 7 34.76 -7.99 -10.43
N ILE A 8 33.72 -8.74 -10.82
CA ILE A 8 32.50 -8.12 -11.38
C ILE A 8 31.82 -7.37 -10.25
N ILE A 9 32.01 -6.05 -10.21
CA ILE A 9 31.26 -5.15 -9.31
C ILE A 9 29.89 -4.99 -9.96
N PHE A 10 28.91 -5.74 -9.45
CA PHE A 10 27.51 -5.57 -9.81
C PHE A 10 27.00 -4.29 -9.12
N THR A 11 27.13 -3.15 -9.79
CA THR A 11 26.43 -1.93 -9.39
C THR A 11 25.00 -2.06 -9.88
N PRO A 12 24.00 -2.21 -8.98
CA PRO A 12 22.61 -2.23 -9.43
C PRO A 12 22.30 -0.89 -10.10
N PRO A 13 21.56 -0.88 -11.22
CA PRO A 13 21.18 0.36 -11.86
C PRO A 13 20.44 1.21 -10.84
N ARG A 14 20.92 2.44 -10.59
CA ARG A 14 20.19 3.44 -9.81
C ARG A 14 18.81 3.59 -10.47
N ARG A 15 17.81 2.94 -9.88
CA ARG A 15 16.42 3.26 -10.23
C ARG A 15 16.27 4.75 -9.96
N LYS A 16 16.12 5.54 -11.01
CA LYS A 16 15.61 6.90 -10.92
C LYS A 16 14.24 6.74 -10.30
N ASN A 17 14.14 6.97 -9.00
CA ASN A 17 12.85 7.07 -8.33
C ASN A 17 12.12 8.20 -9.05
N LYS A 18 11.23 7.85 -10.00
CA LYS A 18 10.21 8.82 -10.42
C LYS A 18 9.54 9.27 -9.13
N PRO A 19 9.42 10.58 -8.89
CA PRO A 19 8.65 11.05 -7.75
C PRO A 19 7.31 10.34 -7.80
N LEU A 20 6.91 9.74 -6.67
CA LEU A 20 5.56 9.22 -6.49
C LEU A 20 4.64 10.33 -6.97
N LYS A 21 3.76 10.02 -7.93
CA LYS A 21 2.70 10.96 -8.32
C LYS A 21 2.06 11.43 -7.01
N PRO A 22 1.87 12.75 -6.82
CA PRO A 22 1.14 13.21 -5.65
C PRO A 22 -0.16 12.41 -5.57
N VAL A 23 -0.51 11.97 -4.37
CA VAL A 23 -1.81 11.32 -4.12
C VAL A 23 -2.83 12.29 -4.69
N THR A 24 -3.44 11.92 -5.80
CA THR A 24 -4.37 12.78 -6.51
C THR A 24 -5.56 12.95 -5.56
N LEU A 25 -5.89 14.20 -5.23
CA LEU A 25 -7.19 14.49 -4.65
C LEU A 25 -8.23 13.79 -5.52
N CYS A 26 -9.17 13.08 -4.92
CA CYS A 26 -10.32 12.58 -5.67
C CYS A 26 -10.99 13.80 -6.31
N MET A 27 -10.72 14.02 -7.59
CA MET A 27 -11.21 15.16 -8.36
C MET A 27 -12.33 14.66 -9.25
N GLY A 28 -13.57 14.90 -8.85
CA GLY A 28 -14.78 14.49 -9.58
C GLY A 28 -15.97 14.33 -8.65
N GLU A 29 -17.14 14.00 -9.16
CA GLU A 29 -18.29 13.58 -8.35
C GLU A 29 -17.93 12.31 -7.60
N THR A 30 -17.37 12.46 -6.39
CA THR A 30 -16.97 11.35 -5.54
C THR A 30 -18.13 10.99 -4.64
N ASP A 31 -18.63 9.77 -4.77
CA ASP A 31 -19.64 9.24 -3.85
C ASP A 31 -19.03 9.11 -2.44
N ILE A 32 -19.82 9.46 -1.42
CA ILE A 32 -19.43 9.30 -0.02
C ILE A 32 -19.00 7.86 0.30
N GLU A 33 -19.50 6.87 -0.43
CA GLU A 33 -19.13 5.46 -0.31
C GLU A 33 -17.65 5.20 -0.68
N GLU A 34 -17.07 6.04 -1.53
CA GLU A 34 -15.66 5.96 -1.93
C GLU A 34 -14.74 6.73 -0.99
N MET A 35 -15.31 7.58 -0.14
CA MET A 35 -14.56 8.32 0.88
C MET A 35 -14.36 7.48 2.13
N THR A 36 -13.13 7.46 2.62
CA THR A 36 -12.82 6.80 3.90
C THR A 36 -13.15 7.72 5.07
N TYR A 37 -13.32 7.16 6.26
CA TYR A 37 -13.52 7.96 7.48
C TYR A 37 -12.39 8.97 7.76
N CYS A 38 -11.18 8.69 7.30
CA CYS A 38 -10.00 9.55 7.51
C CYS A 38 -9.79 10.62 6.42
N GLY A 39 -10.72 10.77 5.48
CA GLY A 39 -10.61 11.74 4.40
C GLY A 39 -9.72 11.32 3.23
N LEU A 40 -9.26 10.07 3.19
CA LEU A 40 -8.62 9.50 1.99
C LEU A 40 -9.69 8.92 1.06
N CYS A 41 -9.32 8.67 -0.21
CA CYS A 41 -10.20 8.06 -1.18
C CYS A 41 -9.86 6.58 -1.37
N CYS A 42 -10.89 5.73 -1.45
CA CYS A 42 -10.70 4.32 -1.77
C CYS A 42 -10.11 4.13 -3.17
N LEU A 43 -10.47 4.96 -4.13
CA LEU A 43 -9.97 4.87 -5.51
C LEU A 43 -8.45 5.08 -5.63
N ASP A 44 -7.85 5.84 -4.70
CA ASP A 44 -6.40 6.06 -4.63
C ASP A 44 -5.69 5.03 -3.74
N CYS A 45 -6.45 4.19 -3.06
CA CYS A 45 -5.89 3.20 -2.13
C CYS A 45 -5.34 1.99 -2.89
N HIS A 46 -4.04 1.70 -2.71
CA HIS A 46 -3.41 0.52 -3.33
C HIS A 46 -4.07 -0.80 -2.94
N GLY A 47 -4.65 -0.89 -1.75
CA GLY A 47 -5.41 -2.06 -1.32
C GLY A 47 -6.72 -2.21 -2.07
N TYR A 48 -7.45 -1.11 -2.32
CA TYR A 48 -8.73 -1.10 -3.03
C TYR A 48 -8.53 -1.28 -4.53
N THR A 49 -7.61 -0.56 -5.16
CA THR A 49 -7.26 -0.76 -6.57
C THR A 49 -6.69 -2.16 -6.83
N GLY A 50 -6.05 -2.75 -5.83
CA GLY A 50 -5.64 -4.14 -5.80
C GLY A 50 -4.50 -4.53 -6.73
N LYS A 51 -3.91 -3.59 -7.48
CA LYS A 51 -2.86 -3.89 -8.47
C LYS A 51 -1.66 -4.62 -7.88
N ILE A 52 -1.21 -4.23 -6.68
CA ILE A 52 -0.10 -4.91 -5.99
C ILE A 52 -0.49 -6.34 -5.64
N ALA A 53 -1.69 -6.53 -5.09
CA ALA A 53 -2.19 -7.86 -4.71
C ALA A 53 -2.36 -8.78 -5.93
N ASP A 54 -2.83 -8.25 -7.06
CA ASP A 54 -2.98 -8.99 -8.30
C ASP A 54 -1.63 -9.41 -8.87
N LEU A 55 -0.66 -8.49 -8.94
CA LEU A 55 0.70 -8.80 -9.39
C LEU A 55 1.38 -9.83 -8.48
N ALA A 56 1.21 -9.72 -7.17
CA ALA A 56 1.76 -10.70 -6.22
C ALA A 56 1.12 -12.08 -6.41
N ARG A 57 -0.21 -12.14 -6.63
CA ARG A 57 -0.92 -13.38 -6.94
C ARG A 57 -0.40 -14.02 -8.23
N ASP A 58 -0.29 -13.23 -9.28
CA ASP A 58 0.10 -13.71 -10.59
C ASP A 58 1.56 -14.18 -10.59
N LEU A 59 2.46 -13.43 -9.91
CA LEU A 59 3.85 -13.87 -9.70
C LEU A 59 3.92 -15.19 -8.91
N ARG A 60 3.16 -15.33 -7.83
CA ARG A 60 3.11 -16.59 -7.06
C ARG A 60 2.63 -17.76 -7.90
N LYS A 61 1.65 -17.53 -8.78
CA LYS A 61 1.13 -18.54 -9.71
C LYS A 61 2.24 -18.98 -10.66
N GLU A 62 2.97 -18.03 -11.23
CA GLU A 62 4.07 -18.31 -12.17
C GLU A 62 5.21 -19.06 -11.48
N LEU A 63 5.67 -18.59 -10.34
CA LEU A 63 6.74 -19.26 -9.57
C LEU A 63 6.40 -20.72 -9.27
N ARG A 64 5.13 -21.03 -8.95
CA ARG A 64 4.68 -22.41 -8.73
C ARG A 64 4.66 -23.23 -10.02
N SER A 65 4.19 -22.64 -11.12
CA SER A 65 4.04 -23.33 -12.39
C SER A 65 5.36 -23.89 -12.90
N VAL A 66 6.44 -23.14 -12.69
CA VAL A 66 7.80 -23.52 -13.12
C VAL A 66 8.62 -24.17 -12.02
N LYS A 67 8.04 -24.49 -10.86
CA LYS A 67 8.75 -25.08 -9.70
C LYS A 67 9.99 -24.27 -9.31
N TYR A 68 9.83 -22.95 -9.22
CA TYR A 68 10.93 -22.02 -8.99
C TYR A 68 11.61 -22.22 -7.63
N ASP A 69 10.91 -22.78 -6.64
CA ASP A 69 11.47 -23.24 -5.36
C ASP A 69 12.62 -24.24 -5.54
N LYS A 70 12.47 -25.19 -6.48
CA LYS A 70 13.52 -26.17 -6.79
C LYS A 70 14.73 -25.52 -7.45
N PHE A 71 14.48 -24.58 -8.37
CA PHE A 71 15.54 -23.81 -8.98
C PHE A 71 16.28 -22.97 -7.93
N ALA A 72 15.57 -22.26 -7.05
CA ALA A 72 16.15 -21.47 -5.96
C ALA A 72 17.06 -22.32 -5.06
N GLY A 73 16.59 -23.50 -4.63
CA GLY A 73 17.38 -24.42 -3.85
C GLY A 73 18.62 -24.96 -4.56
N ALA A 74 18.55 -25.16 -5.88
CA ALA A 74 19.69 -25.64 -6.66
C ALA A 74 20.82 -24.60 -6.80
N ILE A 75 20.48 -23.29 -6.87
CA ILE A 75 21.47 -22.24 -7.12
C ILE A 75 21.95 -21.51 -5.87
N VAL A 76 21.33 -21.72 -4.71
CA VAL A 76 21.60 -20.97 -3.47
C VAL A 76 23.07 -20.95 -3.06
N ASN A 77 23.82 -22.03 -3.33
CA ASN A 77 25.23 -22.16 -3.00
C ASN A 77 26.19 -21.63 -4.07
N THR A 78 25.65 -21.04 -5.15
CA THR A 78 26.48 -20.41 -6.19
C THR A 78 26.81 -18.96 -5.82
N PRO A 79 27.86 -18.35 -6.41
CA PRO A 79 28.17 -16.94 -6.15
C PRO A 79 27.01 -15.97 -6.39
N PHE A 80 26.10 -16.30 -7.30
CA PHE A 80 24.92 -15.48 -7.65
C PHE A 80 23.68 -15.88 -6.87
N GLY A 81 23.68 -17.04 -6.22
CA GLY A 81 22.52 -17.68 -5.61
C GLY A 81 22.21 -17.21 -4.20
N LYS A 82 23.13 -16.53 -3.50
CA LYS A 82 22.94 -16.09 -2.10
C LYS A 82 21.60 -15.44 -1.79
N PRO A 83 21.04 -14.52 -2.63
CA PRO A 83 19.73 -13.93 -2.35
C PRO A 83 18.60 -14.95 -2.34
N PHE A 84 18.75 -16.10 -3.01
CA PHE A 84 17.72 -17.15 -3.06
C PHE A 84 17.61 -17.95 -1.75
N ALA A 85 18.54 -17.76 -0.80
CA ALA A 85 18.37 -18.26 0.56
C ALA A 85 17.08 -17.73 1.24
N HIS A 86 16.57 -16.57 0.77
CA HIS A 86 15.35 -15.92 1.27
C HIS A 86 14.14 -16.14 0.35
N TYR A 87 14.16 -17.19 -0.47
CA TYR A 87 13.05 -17.44 -1.41
C TYR A 87 11.72 -17.69 -0.68
N ASP A 88 11.74 -18.49 0.37
CA ASP A 88 10.53 -18.86 1.09
C ASP A 88 9.90 -17.65 1.78
N GLU A 89 10.70 -16.81 2.44
CA GLU A 89 10.22 -15.58 3.06
C GLU A 89 9.66 -14.60 2.00
N CYS A 90 10.32 -14.50 0.85
CA CYS A 90 9.82 -13.69 -0.25
C CYS A 90 8.48 -14.23 -0.77
N TYR A 91 8.36 -15.52 -0.93
CA TYR A 91 7.13 -16.17 -1.40
C TYR A 91 5.98 -16.00 -0.39
N GLU A 92 6.25 -16.07 0.92
CA GLU A 92 5.30 -15.81 1.99
C GLU A 92 4.86 -14.34 1.99
N LEU A 93 5.80 -13.39 1.83
CA LEU A 93 5.51 -11.96 1.72
C LEU A 93 4.56 -11.66 0.56
N LEU A 94 4.80 -12.25 -0.61
CA LEU A 94 3.87 -12.14 -1.74
C LEU A 94 2.47 -12.67 -1.37
N GLY A 95 2.41 -13.75 -0.58
CA GLY A 95 1.14 -14.28 -0.06
C GLY A 95 0.42 -13.32 0.87
N ALA A 96 1.15 -12.64 1.73
CA ALA A 96 0.62 -11.59 2.59
C ALA A 96 0.08 -10.41 1.76
N MET A 97 0.81 -9.97 0.73
CA MET A 97 0.35 -8.89 -0.17
C MET A 97 -0.98 -9.23 -0.85
N VAL A 98 -1.20 -10.49 -1.24
CA VAL A 98 -2.50 -10.94 -1.82
C VAL A 98 -3.64 -10.77 -0.81
N LYS A 99 -3.39 -11.05 0.47
CA LYS A 99 -4.41 -10.94 1.53
C LYS A 99 -4.80 -9.49 1.83
N PHE A 100 -3.93 -8.54 1.53
CA PHE A 100 -4.21 -7.11 1.74
C PHE A 100 -5.11 -6.48 0.66
N ARG A 101 -5.64 -7.27 -0.28
CA ARG A 101 -6.63 -6.77 -1.23
C ARG A 101 -7.92 -6.37 -0.52
N CYS A 102 -8.30 -5.11 -0.63
CA CYS A 102 -9.57 -4.59 -0.14
C CYS A 102 -10.64 -4.73 -1.23
N LYS A 103 -11.77 -5.38 -0.92
CA LYS A 103 -12.87 -5.61 -1.89
C LYS A 103 -14.12 -4.77 -1.62
N LYS A 104 -14.22 -4.15 -0.43
CA LYS A 104 -15.47 -3.58 0.06
C LYS A 104 -15.42 -2.07 0.28
N GLY A 105 -14.26 -1.44 0.23
CA GLY A 105 -14.10 -0.07 0.68
C GLY A 105 -14.15 0.08 2.20
N CYS A 106 -13.72 1.23 2.71
CA CYS A 106 -13.59 1.48 4.14
C CYS A 106 -14.95 1.46 4.88
N ARG A 107 -15.98 2.03 4.27
CA ARG A 107 -17.33 2.14 4.87
C ARG A 107 -18.02 0.79 4.97
N ASN A 108 -17.82 -0.08 4.01
CA ASN A 108 -18.42 -1.40 3.93
C ASN A 108 -17.59 -2.49 4.63
N GLY A 109 -16.80 -2.11 5.65
CA GLY A 109 -15.99 -3.05 6.43
C GLY A 109 -14.70 -3.51 5.77
N GLY A 110 -14.28 -2.85 4.68
CA GLY A 110 -12.95 -3.07 4.07
C GLY A 110 -11.83 -2.34 4.81
N GLY A 111 -10.61 -2.43 4.26
CA GLY A 111 -9.42 -1.86 4.88
C GLY A 111 -9.00 -2.59 6.16
N PRO A 112 -8.11 -1.99 6.97
CA PRO A 112 -7.61 -2.61 8.20
C PRO A 112 -8.75 -2.90 9.19
N PRO A 113 -8.89 -4.13 9.69
CA PRO A 113 -9.98 -4.47 10.61
C PRO A 113 -9.88 -3.72 11.95
N PHE A 114 -8.66 -3.33 12.34
CA PHE A 114 -8.39 -2.62 13.62
C PHE A 114 -8.23 -1.11 13.42
N CYS A 115 -8.88 -0.51 12.41
CA CYS A 115 -8.76 0.92 12.14
C CYS A 115 -9.35 1.75 13.28
N LYS A 116 -8.48 2.39 14.06
CA LYS A 116 -8.87 3.26 15.18
C LYS A 116 -9.69 4.47 14.71
N ILE A 117 -9.42 5.01 13.52
CA ILE A 117 -10.14 6.15 12.97
C ILE A 117 -11.59 5.77 12.70
N ARG A 118 -11.81 4.66 11.97
CA ARG A 118 -13.17 4.17 11.68
C ARG A 118 -13.95 3.93 12.96
N LYS A 119 -13.33 3.23 13.94
CA LYS A 119 -13.96 2.97 15.23
C LYS A 119 -14.33 4.26 15.95
N CYS A 120 -13.42 5.24 16.01
CA CYS A 120 -13.67 6.54 16.62
C CYS A 120 -14.82 7.29 15.95
N CYS A 121 -14.88 7.31 14.60
CA CYS A 121 -15.98 7.95 13.88
C CYS A 121 -17.30 7.26 14.15
N GLN A 122 -17.32 5.93 14.19
CA GLN A 122 -18.53 5.16 14.51
C GLN A 122 -19.02 5.39 15.96
N GLU A 123 -18.09 5.45 16.94
CA GLU A 123 -18.40 5.76 18.33
C GLU A 123 -18.91 7.19 18.54
N LYS A 124 -18.44 8.13 17.72
CA LYS A 124 -18.91 9.54 17.73
C LYS A 124 -20.12 9.78 16.84
N GLU A 125 -20.62 8.75 16.14
CA GLU A 125 -21.73 8.84 15.19
C GLU A 125 -21.55 9.91 14.11
N ILE A 126 -20.29 10.09 13.64
CA ILE A 126 -19.91 11.04 12.58
C ILE A 126 -19.58 10.31 11.27
N SER A 127 -19.88 10.96 10.14
CA SER A 127 -19.65 10.40 8.80
C SER A 127 -18.17 10.35 8.44
N GLY A 128 -17.34 11.14 9.11
CA GLY A 128 -15.88 11.12 8.91
C GLY A 128 -15.19 12.17 9.75
N CYS A 129 -13.85 12.14 9.71
CA CYS A 129 -13.03 13.08 10.48
C CYS A 129 -13.28 14.55 10.11
N TRP A 130 -13.88 14.84 8.97
CA TRP A 130 -14.26 16.20 8.57
C TRP A 130 -15.37 16.80 9.42
N GLU A 131 -16.15 16.01 10.13
CA GLU A 131 -17.15 16.48 11.10
C GLU A 131 -16.58 16.63 12.52
N CYS A 132 -15.31 16.21 12.72
CA CYS A 132 -14.66 16.28 14.03
C CYS A 132 -13.90 17.60 14.20
N SER A 133 -14.20 18.35 15.26
CA SER A 133 -13.50 19.61 15.59
C SER A 133 -12.02 19.43 15.92
N GLU A 134 -11.60 18.21 16.32
CA GLU A 134 -10.23 17.90 16.71
C GLU A 134 -9.41 17.27 15.59
N ALA A 135 -9.91 17.23 14.34
CA ALA A 135 -9.28 16.50 13.24
C ALA A 135 -7.82 16.93 12.98
N ASP A 136 -7.54 18.23 13.04
CA ASP A 136 -6.21 18.78 12.73
C ASP A 136 -5.12 18.35 13.73
N VAL A 137 -5.48 18.03 14.97
CA VAL A 137 -4.55 17.62 16.04
C VAL A 137 -4.71 16.17 16.46
N CYS A 138 -5.49 15.41 15.73
CA CYS A 138 -5.85 14.04 16.08
C CYS A 138 -4.70 13.06 15.89
N LYS A 139 -4.17 12.51 16.99
CA LYS A 139 -3.09 11.52 16.99
C LYS A 139 -3.45 10.22 16.26
N ASN A 140 -4.73 9.88 16.14
CA ASN A 140 -5.16 8.72 15.39
C ASN A 140 -4.87 8.84 13.89
N LEU A 141 -4.63 10.06 13.38
CA LEU A 141 -4.29 10.31 11.98
C LEU A 141 -2.78 10.21 11.70
N ASP A 142 -1.93 10.24 12.73
CA ASP A 142 -0.46 10.29 12.56
C ASP A 142 0.10 9.07 11.81
N PHE A 143 -0.49 7.89 11.96
CA PHE A 143 -0.01 6.69 11.26
C PHE A 143 -0.18 6.74 9.73
N LEU A 144 -0.98 7.68 9.22
CA LEU A 144 -1.17 7.89 7.79
C LEU A 144 -0.01 8.67 7.16
N LYS A 145 0.68 9.49 7.96
CA LYS A 145 1.73 10.40 7.49
C LYS A 145 2.88 9.71 6.72
N PRO A 146 3.43 8.57 7.18
CA PRO A 146 4.53 7.91 6.47
C PRO A 146 4.20 7.51 5.04
N VAL A 147 2.93 7.20 4.74
CA VAL A 147 2.47 6.73 3.43
C VAL A 147 1.80 7.85 2.62
N HIS A 148 0.99 8.67 3.27
CA HIS A 148 0.11 9.64 2.63
C HIS A 148 0.51 11.10 2.86
N GLY A 149 1.58 11.36 3.65
CA GLY A 149 1.91 12.71 4.06
C GLY A 149 0.72 13.39 4.72
N ASP A 150 0.39 14.61 4.30
CA ASP A 150 -0.73 15.38 4.81
C ASP A 150 -1.99 15.32 3.91
N ALA A 151 -2.05 14.38 2.96
CA ALA A 151 -3.17 14.30 2.01
C ALA A 151 -4.53 14.18 2.72
N HIS A 152 -4.62 13.35 3.75
CA HIS A 152 -5.84 13.18 4.55
C HIS A 152 -6.29 14.48 5.22
N LEU A 153 -5.37 15.28 5.80
CA LEU A 153 -5.71 16.56 6.42
C LEU A 153 -6.16 17.60 5.38
N LYS A 154 -5.49 17.64 4.22
CA LYS A 154 -5.90 18.51 3.11
C LYS A 154 -7.32 18.19 2.64
N ASN A 155 -7.62 16.91 2.47
CA ASN A 155 -8.93 16.43 2.06
C ASN A 155 -10.01 16.77 3.12
N ILE A 156 -9.73 16.51 4.39
CA ILE A 156 -10.62 16.88 5.50
C ILE A 156 -10.99 18.37 5.43
N ARG A 157 -10.00 19.24 5.28
CA ARG A 157 -10.23 20.69 5.20
C ARG A 157 -11.02 21.11 3.96
N VAL A 158 -10.82 20.42 2.83
CA VAL A 158 -11.62 20.68 1.61
C VAL A 158 -13.06 20.27 1.83
N ILE A 159 -13.30 19.08 2.38
CA ILE A 159 -14.65 18.57 2.68
C ILE A 159 -15.38 19.47 3.70
N GLN A 160 -14.67 19.95 4.73
CA GLN A 160 -15.23 20.90 5.70
C GLN A 160 -15.71 22.20 5.05
N LYS A 161 -15.04 22.65 3.98
CA LYS A 161 -15.37 23.90 3.29
C LYS A 161 -16.44 23.75 2.21
N LYS A 162 -16.46 22.63 1.50
CA LYS A 162 -17.28 22.44 0.29
C LYS A 162 -18.37 21.38 0.44
N GLY A 163 -18.35 20.61 1.53
CA GLY A 163 -19.13 19.38 1.64
C GLY A 163 -18.48 18.22 0.90
N VAL A 164 -19.03 17.02 1.10
CA VAL A 164 -18.58 15.80 0.40
C VAL A 164 -18.88 15.90 -1.09
N ASP A 165 -20.06 16.43 -1.44
CA ASP A 165 -20.50 16.56 -2.84
C ASP A 165 -19.67 17.58 -3.64
N GLY A 166 -18.98 18.49 -2.97
CA GLY A 166 -18.11 19.50 -3.58
C GLY A 166 -16.62 19.14 -3.57
N PHE A 167 -16.31 17.93 -3.11
CA PHE A 167 -14.95 17.39 -3.05
C PHE A 167 -14.59 16.65 -4.34
#